data_3b59b3178492da3560eb29d54f33b514
#
_entry.id   3b59b3178492da3560eb29d54f33b514
#
_cell.length_a   1.000
_cell.length_b   1.000
_cell.length_c   1.000
_cell.angle_alpha   90.00
_cell.angle_beta   90.00
_cell.angle_gamma   90.00
#
_symmetry.space_group_name_H-M   'P 1'
#
loop_
_entity.id
_entity.type
_entity.pdbx_description
1 polymer ?
#
loop_
_entity_poly.entity_id
_entity_poly.type
_entity_poly.pdbx_seq_one_letter_code
_entity_poly.pdbx_strand_id
1 'polypeptide(L)'
;MKHLTLAVILAAVACAHAEAGTPRPGEEVRAIWVTRFEWQGEAEIRTILQNCAGLGFNTVLFQVRGQADAYYRSKLEPWAERLGGKDPGFDPLDVACREAHRLGLSLHAWVNAMPSWRGKQPPADRSHVSYQHPDWIVVGRDGRRQSYNEHYQVLNPCLPAVRDHVTAVMRDLAARYPIDGLHLDYIRFIEGDWSYDEKTLSLFGFLSGGSPDEKPAEWTAFRRASVSELVKSIRDAVKLARPGAIVSAAVYPTAEARRKVLQDAEGWVKAGLVDWVFPMTYSDNDGDFRAEVEEGAALLRPPGVTTSSGSALRTKNGRAVETSSSAHAVCFPGVGVYKHKTAEQTLRQMQMCPSGFALFSYSSLYVSPDDTRKEAEKLCKARREAVRKYLGR
;
A
#
# COMPACT_ATOMS: atom_id res chain seq x y z
N MET A 1 -45.13 -51.07 -14.66
CA MET A 1 -43.88 -50.63 -13.94
C MET A 1 -43.56 -49.28 -14.45
N LYS A 2 -43.79 -48.23 -13.62
CA LYS A 2 -43.56 -46.80 -13.97
C LYS A 2 -42.29 -46.38 -13.27
N HIS A 3 -41.27 -46.07 -14.04
CA HIS A 3 -40.01 -45.49 -13.50
C HIS A 3 -40.22 -44.00 -13.22
N LEU A 4 -40.19 -43.63 -11.97
CA LEU A 4 -40.20 -42.24 -11.49
C LEU A 4 -38.76 -41.75 -11.44
N THR A 5 -38.38 -40.88 -12.39
CA THR A 5 -37.07 -40.23 -12.42
C THR A 5 -37.14 -38.99 -11.53
N LEU A 6 -36.48 -39.05 -10.38
CA LEU A 6 -36.36 -37.93 -9.44
C LEU A 6 -35.25 -36.99 -9.93
N ALA A 7 -35.62 -35.88 -10.52
CA ALA A 7 -34.69 -34.82 -10.87
C ALA A 7 -34.38 -33.98 -9.59
N VAL A 8 -33.19 -34.12 -9.05
CA VAL A 8 -32.69 -33.26 -7.97
C VAL A 8 -32.22 -31.96 -8.61
N ILE A 9 -33.00 -30.89 -8.47
CA ILE A 9 -32.60 -29.54 -8.82
C ILE A 9 -31.74 -29.01 -7.66
N LEU A 10 -30.39 -29.03 -7.81
CA LEU A 10 -29.49 -28.28 -6.96
C LEU A 10 -29.67 -26.79 -7.31
N ALA A 11 -30.50 -26.09 -6.55
CA ALA A 11 -30.50 -24.63 -6.55
C ALA A 11 -29.22 -24.14 -5.84
N ALA A 12 -28.21 -23.83 -6.62
CA ALA A 12 -27.05 -23.04 -6.11
C ALA A 12 -27.60 -21.66 -5.75
N VAL A 13 -27.89 -21.44 -4.46
CA VAL A 13 -28.08 -20.11 -3.90
C VAL A 13 -26.69 -19.45 -3.88
N ALA A 14 -26.33 -18.79 -4.97
CA ALA A 14 -25.27 -17.82 -4.95
C ALA A 14 -25.74 -16.69 -4.04
N CYS A 15 -25.39 -16.77 -2.76
CA CYS A 15 -25.39 -15.61 -1.87
C CYS A 15 -24.41 -14.61 -2.50
N ALA A 16 -24.94 -13.70 -3.30
CA ALA A 16 -24.28 -12.44 -3.59
C ALA A 16 -24.19 -11.71 -2.24
N HIS A 17 -23.11 -12.01 -1.49
CA HIS A 17 -22.63 -11.08 -0.50
C HIS A 17 -22.22 -9.85 -1.33
N ALA A 18 -23.07 -8.83 -1.37
CA ALA A 18 -22.64 -7.50 -1.72
C ALA A 18 -21.43 -7.25 -0.79
N GLU A 19 -20.23 -7.14 -1.37
CA GLU A 19 -19.02 -6.80 -0.62
C GLU A 19 -19.30 -5.41 -0.05
N ALA A 20 -19.73 -5.40 1.22
CA ALA A 20 -20.04 -4.18 1.93
C ALA A 20 -18.70 -3.49 2.17
N GLY A 21 -18.45 -2.39 1.47
CA GLY A 21 -17.28 -1.57 1.73
C GLY A 21 -16.52 -1.08 0.50
N THR A 22 -16.33 -1.89 -0.53
CA THR A 22 -15.54 -1.44 -1.69
C THR A 22 -16.24 -0.29 -2.43
N PRO A 23 -15.58 0.87 -2.63
CA PRO A 23 -16.16 1.98 -3.40
C PRO A 23 -16.58 1.49 -4.79
N ARG A 24 -17.77 1.91 -5.23
CA ARG A 24 -18.31 1.51 -6.54
C ARG A 24 -17.48 2.12 -7.67
N PRO A 25 -17.42 1.49 -8.85
CA PRO A 25 -16.80 2.10 -10.00
C PRO A 25 -17.36 3.53 -10.25
N GLY A 26 -16.47 4.54 -10.29
CA GLY A 26 -16.85 5.94 -10.44
C GLY A 26 -17.18 6.67 -9.13
N GLU A 27 -17.20 5.98 -7.99
CA GLU A 27 -17.30 6.63 -6.69
C GLU A 27 -15.96 7.24 -6.29
N GLU A 28 -15.99 8.44 -5.71
CA GLU A 28 -14.81 9.09 -5.15
C GLU A 28 -14.24 8.28 -4.00
N VAL A 29 -12.94 7.92 -4.08
CA VAL A 29 -12.24 7.25 -2.99
C VAL A 29 -11.76 8.30 -1.98
N ARG A 30 -12.26 8.20 -0.76
CA ARG A 30 -11.88 9.03 0.37
C ARG A 30 -11.17 8.15 1.39
N ALA A 31 -9.87 7.97 1.17
CA ALA A 31 -9.06 7.06 1.97
C ALA A 31 -8.30 7.79 3.09
N ILE A 32 -7.92 7.03 4.11
CA ILE A 32 -7.06 7.50 5.19
C ILE A 32 -6.11 6.37 5.62
N TRP A 33 -4.84 6.71 5.81
CA TRP A 33 -3.88 5.80 6.44
C TRP A 33 -4.03 5.83 7.95
N VAL A 34 -4.13 4.63 8.53
CA VAL A 34 -4.08 4.38 9.97
C VAL A 34 -2.81 3.59 10.26
N THR A 35 -1.86 4.22 10.94
CA THR A 35 -0.58 3.58 11.25
C THR A 35 -0.70 2.64 12.45
N ARG A 36 0.20 1.68 12.54
CA ARG A 36 0.32 0.77 13.69
C ARG A 36 0.66 1.47 15.02
N PHE A 37 0.95 2.77 14.97
CA PHE A 37 1.29 3.58 16.15
C PHE A 37 0.09 4.30 16.77
N GLU A 38 -1.06 4.31 16.11
CA GLU A 38 -2.22 5.12 16.47
C GLU A 38 -3.22 4.38 17.39
N TRP A 39 -2.91 3.11 17.72
CA TRP A 39 -3.74 2.28 18.61
C TRP A 39 -2.86 1.34 19.45
N GLN A 40 -3.41 0.86 20.57
CA GLN A 40 -2.77 -0.10 21.47
C GLN A 40 -3.69 -1.29 21.78
N GLY A 41 -5.02 -1.11 21.65
CA GLY A 41 -6.00 -2.11 21.99
C GLY A 41 -7.24 -2.10 21.09
N GLU A 42 -8.15 -3.03 21.35
CA GLU A 42 -9.37 -3.22 20.56
C GLU A 42 -10.28 -1.98 20.57
N ALA A 43 -10.40 -1.32 21.72
CA ALA A 43 -11.29 -0.15 21.89
C ALA A 43 -10.84 1.02 21.00
N GLU A 44 -9.52 1.26 20.91
CA GLU A 44 -8.99 2.32 20.06
C GLU A 44 -9.19 1.99 18.58
N ILE A 45 -9.00 0.73 18.15
CA ILE A 45 -9.27 0.32 16.76
C ILE A 45 -10.71 0.64 16.39
N ARG A 46 -11.68 0.28 17.25
CA ARG A 46 -13.11 0.58 17.02
C ARG A 46 -13.35 2.09 16.95
N THR A 47 -12.79 2.86 17.87
CA THR A 47 -12.91 4.32 17.92
C THR A 47 -12.35 4.97 16.66
N ILE A 48 -11.18 4.53 16.18
CA ILE A 48 -10.55 5.02 14.95
C ILE A 48 -11.49 4.82 13.76
N LEU A 49 -12.04 3.62 13.60
CA LEU A 49 -12.90 3.30 12.47
C LEU A 49 -14.24 4.06 12.54
N GLN A 50 -14.83 4.23 13.74
CA GLN A 50 -16.01 5.07 13.95
C GLN A 50 -15.74 6.53 13.60
N ASN A 51 -14.58 7.06 13.99
CA ASN A 51 -14.15 8.41 13.63
C ASN A 51 -13.96 8.58 12.13
N CYS A 52 -13.36 7.60 11.45
CA CYS A 52 -13.19 7.63 10.00
C CYS A 52 -14.55 7.64 9.28
N ALA A 53 -15.46 6.75 9.64
CA ALA A 53 -16.81 6.71 9.09
C ALA A 53 -17.59 8.01 9.39
N GLY A 54 -17.51 8.52 10.62
CA GLY A 54 -18.15 9.77 11.05
C GLY A 54 -17.64 11.01 10.34
N LEU A 55 -16.40 11.01 9.85
CA LEU A 55 -15.87 12.06 8.99
C LEU A 55 -16.23 11.88 7.51
N GLY A 56 -16.73 10.71 7.09
CA GLY A 56 -17.14 10.43 5.72
C GLY A 56 -16.06 9.80 4.84
N PHE A 57 -15.00 9.27 5.43
CA PHE A 57 -14.12 8.35 4.70
C PHE A 57 -14.90 7.10 4.29
N ASN A 58 -14.50 6.49 3.18
CA ASN A 58 -15.07 5.22 2.72
C ASN A 58 -14.03 4.11 2.61
N THR A 59 -12.74 4.44 2.76
CA THR A 59 -11.62 3.49 2.66
C THR A 59 -10.61 3.75 3.79
N VAL A 60 -10.18 2.69 4.47
CA VAL A 60 -9.15 2.74 5.50
C VAL A 60 -7.98 1.86 5.09
N LEU A 61 -6.78 2.44 5.02
CA LEU A 61 -5.53 1.74 4.81
C LEU A 61 -4.92 1.46 6.19
N PHE A 62 -5.23 0.27 6.75
CA PHE A 62 -4.92 -0.08 8.14
C PHE A 62 -3.62 -0.89 8.22
N GLN A 63 -2.59 -0.35 8.89
CA GLN A 63 -1.26 -0.95 8.92
C GLN A 63 -1.20 -2.19 9.81
N VAL A 64 -0.92 -3.35 9.20
CA VAL A 64 -0.88 -4.66 9.85
C VAL A 64 0.46 -5.37 9.78
N ARG A 65 1.42 -4.84 9.01
CA ARG A 65 2.78 -5.33 8.92
C ARG A 65 3.74 -4.14 8.79
N GLY A 66 4.68 -4.02 9.73
CA GLY A 66 5.58 -2.88 9.76
C GLY A 66 7.02 -3.21 9.37
N GLN A 67 7.55 -4.31 9.87
CA GLN A 67 8.97 -4.65 9.80
C GLN A 67 9.18 -6.16 9.92
N ALA A 68 8.53 -6.94 9.06
CA ALA A 68 8.47 -8.40 9.10
C ALA A 68 7.93 -8.92 10.45
N ASP A 69 6.99 -8.18 11.02
CA ASP A 69 6.25 -8.45 12.23
C ASP A 69 4.75 -8.27 11.98
N ALA A 70 3.92 -9.03 12.66
CA ALA A 70 2.48 -9.07 12.41
C ALA A 70 1.68 -8.37 13.51
N TYR A 71 0.69 -7.57 13.09
CA TYR A 71 -0.38 -7.01 13.91
C TYR A 71 -1.69 -7.80 13.68
N TYR A 72 -1.56 -9.12 13.49
CA TYR A 72 -2.62 -10.10 13.28
C TYR A 72 -2.08 -11.49 13.60
N ARG A 73 -2.92 -12.48 13.76
CA ARG A 73 -2.49 -13.88 14.02
C ARG A 73 -1.81 -14.48 12.80
N SER A 74 -0.55 -14.14 12.57
CA SER A 74 0.26 -14.73 11.51
C SER A 74 0.76 -16.12 11.87
N LYS A 75 0.96 -16.98 10.84
CA LYS A 75 1.66 -18.27 10.99
C LYS A 75 3.11 -18.20 10.50
N LEU A 76 3.50 -17.07 9.89
CA LEU A 76 4.76 -16.92 9.15
C LEU A 76 5.69 -15.87 9.76
N GLU A 77 5.14 -14.91 10.49
CA GLU A 77 5.91 -13.83 11.12
C GLU A 77 5.53 -13.69 12.60
N PRO A 78 6.46 -13.27 13.46
CA PRO A 78 6.19 -13.09 14.89
C PRO A 78 5.21 -11.93 15.13
N TRP A 79 4.58 -11.94 16.30
CA TRP A 79 3.84 -10.79 16.77
C TRP A 79 4.75 -9.57 16.90
N ALA A 80 4.23 -8.42 16.55
CA ALA A 80 4.96 -7.16 16.64
C ALA A 80 5.38 -6.86 18.09
N GLU A 81 6.63 -6.41 18.28
CA GLU A 81 7.15 -6.05 19.61
C GLU A 81 6.31 -4.95 20.28
N ARG A 82 5.70 -4.06 19.51
CA ARG A 82 4.78 -3.04 20.02
C ARG A 82 3.55 -3.63 20.70
N LEU A 83 3.17 -4.87 20.39
CA LEU A 83 2.12 -5.64 21.06
C LEU A 83 2.69 -6.56 22.15
N GLY A 84 3.94 -6.32 22.57
CA GLY A 84 4.66 -7.12 23.56
C GLY A 84 5.24 -8.40 22.99
N GLY A 85 5.35 -8.57 21.68
CA GLY A 85 5.92 -9.74 21.00
C GLY A 85 5.12 -11.03 21.22
N LYS A 86 3.84 -10.95 21.57
CA LYS A 86 2.95 -12.09 21.86
C LYS A 86 1.51 -11.77 21.51
N ASP A 87 0.64 -12.78 21.50
CA ASP A 87 -0.80 -12.61 21.29
C ASP A 87 -1.37 -11.62 22.34
N PRO A 88 -1.92 -10.48 21.94
CA PRO A 88 -2.47 -9.48 22.84
C PRO A 88 -3.83 -9.87 23.44
N GLY A 89 -4.32 -11.09 23.19
CA GLY A 89 -5.61 -11.59 23.63
C GLY A 89 -6.77 -11.30 22.65
N PHE A 90 -6.52 -10.58 21.57
CA PHE A 90 -7.46 -10.32 20.48
C PHE A 90 -6.71 -10.32 19.14
N ASP A 91 -7.45 -10.37 18.04
CA ASP A 91 -6.85 -10.25 16.69
C ASP A 91 -7.12 -8.86 16.10
N PRO A 92 -6.11 -7.97 16.05
CA PRO A 92 -6.31 -6.59 15.61
C PRO A 92 -6.91 -6.46 14.22
N LEU A 93 -6.48 -7.29 13.26
CA LEU A 93 -7.00 -7.22 11.89
C LEU A 93 -8.43 -7.76 11.78
N ASP A 94 -8.76 -8.82 12.51
CA ASP A 94 -10.13 -9.35 12.55
C ASP A 94 -11.10 -8.31 13.17
N VAL A 95 -10.70 -7.67 14.27
CA VAL A 95 -11.46 -6.55 14.86
C VAL A 95 -11.64 -5.42 13.87
N ALA A 96 -10.57 -5.02 13.17
CA ALA A 96 -10.61 -3.94 12.20
C ALA A 96 -11.54 -4.27 11.01
N CYS A 97 -11.44 -5.47 10.44
CA CYS A 97 -12.31 -5.90 9.33
C CYS A 97 -13.79 -5.88 9.75
N ARG A 98 -14.13 -6.50 10.89
CA ARG A 98 -15.52 -6.57 11.35
C ARG A 98 -16.10 -5.18 11.62
N GLU A 99 -15.37 -4.31 12.30
CA GLU A 99 -15.84 -2.97 12.61
C GLU A 99 -15.93 -2.09 11.36
N ALA A 100 -14.95 -2.16 10.45
CA ALA A 100 -15.00 -1.44 9.18
C ALA A 100 -16.24 -1.82 8.35
N HIS A 101 -16.49 -3.11 8.18
CA HIS A 101 -17.65 -3.59 7.43
C HIS A 101 -18.98 -3.20 8.10
N ARG A 102 -19.06 -3.28 9.43
CA ARG A 102 -20.25 -2.81 10.18
C ARG A 102 -20.54 -1.32 9.93
N LEU A 103 -19.51 -0.52 9.67
CA LEU A 103 -19.59 0.92 9.40
C LEU A 103 -19.68 1.26 7.90
N GLY A 104 -19.68 0.26 7.01
CA GLY A 104 -19.70 0.46 5.55
C GLY A 104 -18.38 0.99 4.99
N LEU A 105 -17.25 0.77 5.68
CA LEU A 105 -15.91 1.13 5.25
C LEU A 105 -15.26 -0.03 4.50
N SER A 106 -14.52 0.28 3.43
CA SER A 106 -13.55 -0.62 2.81
C SER A 106 -12.28 -0.66 3.66
N LEU A 107 -11.82 -1.86 4.04
CA LEU A 107 -10.59 -2.04 4.79
C LEU A 107 -9.51 -2.68 3.93
N HIS A 108 -8.43 -1.93 3.71
CA HIS A 108 -7.25 -2.45 3.05
C HIS A 108 -6.16 -2.73 4.09
N ALA A 109 -5.66 -3.96 4.11
CA ALA A 109 -4.51 -4.31 4.93
C ALA A 109 -3.25 -3.62 4.38
N TRP A 110 -2.72 -2.63 5.11
CA TRP A 110 -1.50 -1.95 4.73
C TRP A 110 -0.29 -2.70 5.27
N VAL A 111 0.62 -3.03 4.36
CA VAL A 111 1.82 -3.80 4.64
C VAL A 111 3.07 -3.09 4.10
N ASN A 112 4.09 -2.95 4.93
CA ASN A 112 5.42 -2.60 4.48
C ASN A 112 6.05 -3.87 3.90
N ALA A 113 6.19 -3.96 2.57
CA ALA A 113 6.51 -5.22 1.91
C ALA A 113 7.95 -5.68 2.13
N MET A 114 8.93 -4.79 1.98
CA MET A 114 10.35 -5.14 2.05
C MET A 114 11.06 -4.85 3.37
N PRO A 115 10.61 -3.95 4.25
CA PRO A 115 11.24 -3.76 5.56
C PRO A 115 11.29 -5.05 6.37
N SER A 116 12.50 -5.33 6.92
CA SER A 116 12.71 -6.40 7.89
C SER A 116 12.72 -5.87 9.31
N TRP A 117 13.45 -4.77 9.58
CA TRP A 117 13.55 -4.24 10.93
C TRP A 117 13.84 -2.74 10.95
N ARG A 118 13.40 -2.07 12.02
CA ARG A 118 13.74 -0.68 12.32
C ARG A 118 14.14 -0.56 13.79
N GLY A 119 15.37 -0.26 14.04
CA GLY A 119 15.92 -0.10 15.40
C GLY A 119 17.43 -0.26 15.41
N LYS A 120 18.10 0.36 16.37
CA LYS A 120 19.57 0.24 16.57
C LYS A 120 19.96 -1.13 17.15
N GLN A 121 19.02 -1.79 17.82
CA GLN A 121 19.20 -3.13 18.35
C GLN A 121 18.42 -4.13 17.48
N PRO A 122 18.86 -5.37 17.39
CA PRO A 122 18.14 -6.41 16.68
C PRO A 122 16.78 -6.70 17.36
N PRO A 123 15.81 -7.31 16.64
CA PRO A 123 14.54 -7.72 17.23
C PRO A 123 14.75 -8.67 18.43
N ALA A 124 13.87 -8.61 19.42
CA ALA A 124 13.94 -9.48 20.58
C ALA A 124 13.56 -10.93 20.25
N ASP A 125 12.59 -11.11 19.34
CA ASP A 125 12.11 -12.44 18.94
C ASP A 125 13.09 -13.12 17.97
N ARG A 126 13.61 -14.27 18.39
CA ARG A 126 14.54 -15.08 17.60
C ARG A 126 13.91 -15.79 16.40
N SER A 127 12.59 -15.87 16.33
CA SER A 127 11.88 -16.38 15.16
C SER A 127 11.78 -15.33 14.02
N HIS A 128 12.16 -14.09 14.30
CA HIS A 128 12.14 -13.02 13.31
C HIS A 128 13.06 -13.31 12.12
N VAL A 129 12.63 -12.92 10.93
CA VAL A 129 13.34 -13.17 9.65
C VAL A 129 14.81 -12.72 9.66
N SER A 130 15.13 -11.62 10.35
CA SER A 130 16.52 -11.13 10.49
C SER A 130 17.46 -12.11 11.20
N TYR A 131 16.94 -13.01 12.02
CA TYR A 131 17.71 -14.09 12.63
C TYR A 131 17.64 -15.38 11.86
N GLN A 132 16.45 -15.73 11.36
CA GLN A 132 16.26 -16.98 10.64
C GLN A 132 16.96 -16.98 9.27
N HIS A 133 16.99 -15.80 8.62
CA HIS A 133 17.54 -15.61 7.30
C HIS A 133 18.37 -14.33 7.19
N PRO A 134 19.49 -14.24 7.92
CA PRO A 134 20.33 -13.04 7.90
C PRO A 134 20.95 -12.76 6.51
N ASP A 135 21.02 -13.77 5.65
CA ASP A 135 21.46 -13.69 4.26
C ASP A 135 20.40 -13.10 3.31
N TRP A 136 19.19 -12.84 3.78
CA TRP A 136 18.15 -12.18 3.01
C TRP A 136 18.19 -10.64 3.08
N ILE A 137 19.00 -10.11 3.99
CA ILE A 137 19.15 -8.65 4.14
C ILE A 137 20.08 -8.14 3.02
N VAL A 138 19.73 -6.98 2.45
CA VAL A 138 20.53 -6.36 1.41
C VAL A 138 21.97 -6.13 1.85
N VAL A 139 22.89 -6.37 0.91
CA VAL A 139 24.33 -6.15 1.08
C VAL A 139 24.75 -4.97 0.21
N GLY A 140 25.52 -4.05 0.75
CA GLY A 140 26.08 -2.92 0.04
C GLY A 140 27.22 -3.32 -0.88
N ARG A 141 27.64 -2.39 -1.74
CA ARG A 141 28.77 -2.58 -2.65
C ARG A 141 30.09 -2.84 -1.92
N ASP A 142 30.20 -2.42 -0.66
CA ASP A 142 31.35 -2.67 0.22
C ASP A 142 31.36 -4.11 0.79
N GLY A 143 30.45 -4.96 0.38
CA GLY A 143 30.28 -6.33 0.86
C GLY A 143 29.66 -6.44 2.25
N ARG A 144 29.25 -5.34 2.87
CA ARG A 144 28.64 -5.33 4.20
C ARG A 144 27.12 -5.42 4.11
N ARG A 145 26.57 -6.29 4.92
CA ARG A 145 25.12 -6.33 5.12
C ARG A 145 24.64 -5.04 5.77
N GLN A 146 23.46 -4.56 5.36
CA GLN A 146 22.83 -3.38 5.96
C GLN A 146 22.72 -3.56 7.48
N SER A 147 23.27 -2.61 8.23
CA SER A 147 23.26 -2.62 9.70
C SER A 147 21.90 -2.26 10.27
N TYR A 148 21.66 -2.63 11.51
CA TYR A 148 20.57 -2.10 12.31
C TYR A 148 20.79 -0.60 12.56
N ASN A 149 19.75 0.19 12.32
CA ASN A 149 19.80 1.66 12.50
C ASN A 149 18.38 2.23 12.72
N GLU A 150 18.24 3.55 12.79
CA GLU A 150 16.96 4.22 12.98
C GLU A 150 16.05 4.18 11.74
N HIS A 151 16.58 3.76 10.58
CA HIS A 151 15.83 3.54 9.36
C HIS A 151 15.53 2.05 9.17
N TYR A 152 14.72 1.72 8.15
CA TYR A 152 14.44 0.33 7.87
C TYR A 152 15.64 -0.40 7.27
N GLN A 153 16.01 -1.52 7.87
CA GLN A 153 16.73 -2.59 7.22
C GLN A 153 15.75 -3.32 6.28
N VAL A 154 16.20 -3.68 5.08
CA VAL A 154 15.30 -4.24 4.05
C VAL A 154 15.75 -5.61 3.56
N LEU A 155 14.78 -6.43 3.19
CA LEU A 155 14.97 -7.71 2.53
C LEU A 155 15.39 -7.49 1.07
N ASN A 156 16.19 -8.39 0.53
CA ASN A 156 16.68 -8.32 -0.85
C ASN A 156 15.71 -8.98 -1.85
N PRO A 157 14.93 -8.21 -2.64
CA PRO A 157 13.97 -8.79 -3.58
C PRO A 157 14.62 -9.49 -4.78
N CYS A 158 15.94 -9.33 -4.98
CA CYS A 158 16.67 -10.08 -6.01
C CYS A 158 16.75 -11.57 -5.70
N LEU A 159 16.63 -11.96 -4.43
CA LEU A 159 16.62 -13.36 -3.99
C LEU A 159 15.23 -13.98 -4.19
N PRO A 160 15.08 -15.07 -4.98
CA PRO A 160 13.80 -15.76 -5.14
C PRO A 160 13.15 -16.15 -3.81
N ALA A 161 13.92 -16.70 -2.86
CA ALA A 161 13.43 -17.12 -1.56
C ALA A 161 12.79 -15.96 -0.75
N VAL A 162 13.30 -14.72 -0.89
CA VAL A 162 12.71 -13.53 -0.28
C VAL A 162 11.35 -13.23 -0.93
N ARG A 163 11.28 -13.27 -2.27
CA ARG A 163 10.01 -13.05 -2.98
C ARG A 163 8.96 -14.10 -2.60
N ASP A 164 9.36 -15.37 -2.51
CA ASP A 164 8.48 -16.48 -2.11
C ASP A 164 7.95 -16.29 -0.69
N HIS A 165 8.82 -15.93 0.26
CA HIS A 165 8.43 -15.69 1.65
C HIS A 165 7.44 -14.52 1.76
N VAL A 166 7.77 -13.36 1.21
CA VAL A 166 6.90 -12.18 1.26
C VAL A 166 5.56 -12.48 0.58
N THR A 167 5.57 -13.16 -0.56
CA THR A 167 4.34 -13.60 -1.25
C THR A 167 3.51 -14.55 -0.38
N ALA A 168 4.15 -15.49 0.32
CA ALA A 168 3.45 -16.42 1.20
C ALA A 168 2.77 -15.70 2.37
N VAL A 169 3.42 -14.68 2.97
CA VAL A 169 2.85 -13.83 4.02
C VAL A 169 1.60 -13.10 3.51
N MET A 170 1.66 -12.47 2.33
CA MET A 170 0.52 -11.74 1.74
C MET A 170 -0.62 -12.67 1.36
N ARG A 171 -0.32 -13.86 0.86
CA ARG A 171 -1.32 -14.89 0.57
C ARG A 171 -2.02 -15.39 1.83
N ASP A 172 -1.27 -15.69 2.91
CA ASP A 172 -1.83 -16.13 4.20
C ASP A 172 -2.79 -15.08 4.76
N LEU A 173 -2.38 -13.80 4.72
CA LEU A 173 -3.20 -12.69 5.15
C LEU A 173 -4.50 -12.60 4.32
N ALA A 174 -4.42 -12.57 2.99
CA ALA A 174 -5.57 -12.45 2.11
C ALA A 174 -6.53 -13.65 2.20
N ALA A 175 -6.00 -14.86 2.42
CA ALA A 175 -6.81 -16.07 2.53
C ALA A 175 -7.62 -16.12 3.84
N ARG A 176 -7.08 -15.56 4.93
CA ARG A 176 -7.64 -15.73 6.27
C ARG A 176 -8.51 -14.58 6.74
N TYR A 177 -8.30 -13.38 6.21
CA TYR A 177 -9.03 -12.19 6.65
C TYR A 177 -9.92 -11.63 5.54
N PRO A 178 -11.12 -11.15 5.87
CA PRO A 178 -12.04 -10.57 4.91
C PRO A 178 -11.65 -9.13 4.54
N ILE A 179 -10.40 -8.93 4.12
CA ILE A 179 -9.92 -7.62 3.67
C ILE A 179 -10.52 -7.27 2.30
N ASP A 180 -10.84 -5.99 2.08
CA ASP A 180 -11.31 -5.51 0.78
C ASP A 180 -10.15 -5.18 -0.15
N GLY A 181 -8.94 -4.98 0.42
CA GLY A 181 -7.72 -4.76 -0.36
C GLY A 181 -6.44 -5.06 0.41
N LEU A 182 -5.37 -5.23 -0.35
CA LEU A 182 -3.98 -5.26 0.14
C LEU A 182 -3.26 -4.02 -0.36
N HIS A 183 -2.75 -3.19 0.55
CA HIS A 183 -2.01 -1.97 0.24
C HIS A 183 -0.53 -2.16 0.49
N LEU A 184 0.26 -2.15 -0.59
CA LEU A 184 1.71 -2.36 -0.57
C LEU A 184 2.43 -1.02 -0.34
N ASP A 185 3.14 -0.89 0.75
CA ASP A 185 4.08 0.20 0.99
C ASP A 185 5.50 -0.35 1.09
N TYR A 186 6.50 0.52 0.95
CA TYR A 186 7.90 0.10 0.89
C TYR A 186 8.16 -1.05 -0.10
N ILE A 187 7.35 -1.15 -1.15
CA ILE A 187 7.55 -2.06 -2.27
C ILE A 187 8.54 -1.41 -3.26
N ARG A 188 9.77 -1.28 -2.81
CA ARG A 188 10.86 -0.56 -3.46
C ARG A 188 12.15 -0.75 -2.70
N PHE A 189 13.27 -0.48 -3.35
CA PHE A 189 14.51 -0.29 -2.61
C PHE A 189 14.48 0.98 -1.77
N ILE A 190 15.39 1.06 -0.81
CA ILE A 190 15.77 2.31 -0.13
C ILE A 190 16.93 2.96 -0.88
N GLU A 191 17.23 4.21 -0.56
CA GLU A 191 18.40 4.87 -1.12
C GLU A 191 19.68 4.10 -0.79
N GLY A 192 20.61 4.06 -1.75
CA GLY A 192 21.87 3.33 -1.64
C GLY A 192 22.09 2.33 -2.77
N ASP A 193 23.28 1.79 -2.83
CA ASP A 193 23.68 0.79 -3.83
C ASP A 193 23.72 -0.59 -3.17
N TRP A 194 22.64 -1.35 -3.34
CA TRP A 194 22.34 -2.57 -2.64
C TRP A 194 22.29 -3.81 -3.53
N SER A 195 22.26 -4.99 -2.93
CA SER A 195 22.14 -6.32 -3.52
C SER A 195 23.45 -6.88 -4.06
N TYR A 196 24.57 -6.53 -3.45
CA TYR A 196 25.90 -7.06 -3.78
C TYR A 196 26.25 -8.33 -2.99
N ASP A 197 25.27 -9.10 -2.54
CA ASP A 197 25.50 -10.43 -1.98
C ASP A 197 25.88 -11.45 -3.08
N GLU A 198 26.64 -12.47 -2.71
CA GLU A 198 27.15 -13.49 -3.62
C GLU A 198 26.08 -14.18 -4.44
N LYS A 199 24.93 -14.51 -3.84
CA LYS A 199 23.82 -15.19 -4.52
C LYS A 199 23.22 -14.31 -5.61
N THR A 200 23.00 -13.02 -5.30
CA THR A 200 22.45 -12.05 -6.25
C THR A 200 23.45 -11.78 -7.39
N LEU A 201 24.75 -11.61 -7.06
CA LEU A 201 25.79 -11.41 -8.07
C LEU A 201 25.93 -12.62 -8.98
N SER A 202 25.91 -13.84 -8.44
CA SER A 202 25.95 -15.07 -9.22
C SER A 202 24.74 -15.21 -10.14
N LEU A 203 23.52 -14.91 -9.65
CA LEU A 203 22.31 -14.94 -10.46
C LEU A 203 22.38 -13.90 -11.60
N PHE A 204 22.78 -12.68 -11.29
CA PHE A 204 22.94 -11.62 -12.28
C PHE A 204 23.99 -12.01 -13.34
N GLY A 205 25.16 -12.52 -12.92
CA GLY A 205 26.22 -12.97 -13.81
C GLY A 205 25.76 -14.08 -14.77
N PHE A 206 24.99 -15.05 -14.24
CA PHE A 206 24.40 -16.10 -15.07
C PHE A 206 23.43 -15.56 -16.12
N LEU A 207 22.57 -14.60 -15.75
CA LEU A 207 21.56 -14.06 -16.64
C LEU A 207 22.11 -13.04 -17.64
N SER A 208 23.07 -12.22 -17.24
CA SER A 208 23.62 -11.13 -18.06
C SER A 208 24.91 -11.47 -18.78
N GLY A 209 25.64 -12.48 -18.30
CA GLY A 209 26.97 -12.81 -18.79
C GLY A 209 28.05 -11.81 -18.38
N GLY A 210 27.85 -11.04 -17.28
CA GLY A 210 28.82 -10.06 -16.80
C GLY A 210 28.55 -9.60 -15.38
N SER A 211 29.38 -8.71 -14.86
CA SER A 211 29.28 -8.13 -13.54
C SER A 211 28.45 -6.81 -13.52
N PRO A 212 28.01 -6.32 -12.35
CA PRO A 212 27.40 -5.00 -12.24
C PRO A 212 28.26 -3.84 -12.75
N ASP A 213 29.58 -3.93 -12.66
CA ASP A 213 30.51 -2.91 -13.13
C ASP A 213 30.64 -2.90 -14.66
N GLU A 214 30.61 -4.07 -15.29
CA GLU A 214 30.63 -4.22 -16.74
C GLU A 214 29.30 -3.86 -17.38
N LYS A 215 28.18 -4.09 -16.66
CA LYS A 215 26.79 -3.94 -17.16
C LYS A 215 25.89 -3.15 -16.20
N PRO A 216 26.21 -1.89 -15.88
CA PRO A 216 25.49 -1.12 -14.86
C PRO A 216 24.02 -0.84 -15.19
N ALA A 217 23.68 -0.66 -16.47
CA ALA A 217 22.31 -0.47 -16.90
C ALA A 217 21.47 -1.74 -16.75
N GLU A 218 22.03 -2.90 -17.12
CA GLU A 218 21.39 -4.21 -16.95
C GLU A 218 21.24 -4.56 -15.47
N TRP A 219 22.24 -4.24 -14.63
CA TRP A 219 22.16 -4.39 -13.18
C TRP A 219 21.01 -3.59 -12.56
N THR A 220 20.86 -2.33 -12.97
CA THR A 220 19.74 -1.49 -12.54
C THR A 220 18.40 -2.06 -12.99
N ALA A 221 18.32 -2.52 -14.25
CA ALA A 221 17.11 -3.14 -14.79
C ALA A 221 16.75 -4.45 -14.07
N PHE A 222 17.74 -5.30 -13.78
CA PHE A 222 17.58 -6.56 -13.06
C PHE A 222 17.00 -6.34 -11.65
N ARG A 223 17.56 -5.40 -10.87
CA ARG A 223 17.06 -5.07 -9.53
C ARG A 223 15.63 -4.51 -9.59
N ARG A 224 15.35 -3.62 -10.54
CA ARG A 224 13.99 -3.08 -10.76
C ARG A 224 13.00 -4.16 -11.15
N ALA A 225 13.38 -5.05 -12.06
CA ALA A 225 12.56 -6.20 -12.45
C ALA A 225 12.27 -7.13 -11.27
N SER A 226 13.24 -7.34 -10.37
CA SER A 226 13.04 -8.16 -9.17
C SER A 226 11.97 -7.61 -8.23
N VAL A 227 11.83 -6.28 -8.10
CA VAL A 227 10.73 -5.66 -7.36
C VAL A 227 9.40 -5.89 -8.10
N SER A 228 9.38 -5.74 -9.43
CA SER A 228 8.16 -5.95 -10.23
C SER A 228 7.69 -7.42 -10.20
N GLU A 229 8.63 -8.37 -10.21
CA GLU A 229 8.31 -9.79 -10.02
C GLU A 229 7.69 -10.07 -8.64
N LEU A 230 8.18 -9.41 -7.58
CA LEU A 230 7.56 -9.51 -6.26
C LEU A 230 6.13 -8.96 -6.28
N VAL A 231 5.90 -7.79 -6.88
CA VAL A 231 4.54 -7.21 -7.03
C VAL A 231 3.62 -8.17 -7.77
N LYS A 232 4.11 -8.75 -8.89
CA LYS A 232 3.36 -9.73 -9.68
C LYS A 232 3.00 -10.96 -8.85
N SER A 233 3.98 -11.55 -8.16
CA SER A 233 3.77 -12.75 -7.34
C SER A 233 2.76 -12.50 -6.22
N ILE A 234 2.85 -11.34 -5.54
CA ILE A 234 1.89 -10.94 -4.51
C ILE A 234 0.49 -10.79 -5.11
N ARG A 235 0.37 -10.03 -6.22
CA ARG A 235 -0.92 -9.84 -6.88
C ARG A 235 -1.59 -11.15 -7.25
N ASP A 236 -0.85 -12.04 -7.91
CA ASP A 236 -1.38 -13.33 -8.37
C ASP A 236 -1.81 -14.19 -7.17
N ALA A 237 -1.02 -14.23 -6.10
CA ALA A 237 -1.35 -14.97 -4.88
C ALA A 237 -2.56 -14.38 -4.13
N VAL A 238 -2.67 -13.06 -4.04
CA VAL A 238 -3.80 -12.37 -3.41
C VAL A 238 -5.08 -12.56 -4.22
N LYS A 239 -5.02 -12.35 -5.54
CA LYS A 239 -6.19 -12.55 -6.43
C LYS A 239 -6.66 -14.00 -6.46
N LEU A 240 -5.76 -14.98 -6.32
CA LEU A 240 -6.12 -16.39 -6.19
C LEU A 240 -6.84 -16.67 -4.85
N ALA A 241 -6.34 -16.08 -3.75
CA ALA A 241 -6.92 -16.30 -2.42
C ALA A 241 -8.22 -15.49 -2.20
N ARG A 242 -8.30 -14.30 -2.79
CA ARG A 242 -9.43 -13.36 -2.67
C ARG A 242 -9.61 -12.58 -3.97
N PRO A 243 -10.37 -13.09 -4.93
CA PRO A 243 -10.50 -12.50 -6.28
C PRO A 243 -10.98 -11.03 -6.30
N GLY A 244 -11.87 -10.65 -5.36
CA GLY A 244 -12.39 -9.28 -5.24
C GLY A 244 -11.45 -8.27 -4.59
N ALA A 245 -10.38 -8.72 -3.89
CA ALA A 245 -9.51 -7.80 -3.17
C ALA A 245 -8.76 -6.85 -4.11
N ILE A 246 -8.77 -5.55 -3.78
CA ILE A 246 -8.00 -4.53 -4.47
C ILE A 246 -6.52 -4.67 -4.09
N VAL A 247 -5.63 -4.72 -5.08
CA VAL A 247 -4.17 -4.63 -4.84
C VAL A 247 -3.73 -3.21 -5.16
N SER A 248 -3.21 -2.51 -4.16
CA SER A 248 -2.78 -1.13 -4.31
C SER A 248 -1.35 -0.91 -3.83
N ALA A 249 -0.72 0.18 -4.28
CA ALA A 249 0.65 0.50 -3.89
C ALA A 249 0.82 1.99 -3.56
N ALA A 250 1.50 2.28 -2.44
CA ALA A 250 2.09 3.58 -2.19
C ALA A 250 3.35 3.76 -3.05
N VAL A 251 3.39 4.85 -3.81
CA VAL A 251 4.50 5.11 -4.73
C VAL A 251 5.05 6.52 -4.53
N TYR A 252 6.32 6.72 -4.88
CA TYR A 252 6.85 8.09 -4.94
C TYR A 252 6.11 8.91 -6.01
N PRO A 253 5.88 10.21 -5.77
CA PRO A 253 5.05 11.02 -6.64
C PRO A 253 5.70 11.25 -8.01
N THR A 254 7.03 11.44 -8.06
CA THR A 254 7.73 11.76 -9.30
C THR A 254 8.46 10.56 -9.91
N ALA A 255 8.57 10.53 -11.25
CA ALA A 255 9.30 9.51 -11.97
C ALA A 255 10.79 9.47 -11.58
N GLU A 256 11.39 10.64 -11.28
CA GLU A 256 12.77 10.72 -10.80
C GLU A 256 12.92 10.01 -9.45
N ALA A 257 12.04 10.30 -8.47
CA ALA A 257 12.08 9.66 -7.16
C ALA A 257 11.83 8.15 -7.25
N ARG A 258 10.90 7.72 -8.11
CA ARG A 258 10.67 6.28 -8.37
C ARG A 258 11.89 5.58 -8.95
N ARG A 259 12.59 6.22 -9.90
CA ARG A 259 13.84 5.65 -10.47
C ARG A 259 14.93 5.46 -9.44
N LYS A 260 15.12 6.42 -8.51
CA LYS A 260 16.14 6.34 -7.45
C LYS A 260 15.97 5.12 -6.55
N VAL A 261 14.73 4.67 -6.35
CA VAL A 261 14.41 3.53 -5.47
C VAL A 261 13.94 2.30 -6.25
N LEU A 262 14.14 2.27 -7.55
CA LEU A 262 13.82 1.15 -8.44
C LEU A 262 12.34 0.71 -8.36
N GLN A 263 11.42 1.68 -8.21
CA GLN A 263 9.98 1.48 -8.14
C GLN A 263 9.34 1.70 -9.51
N ASP A 264 8.94 0.62 -10.19
CA ASP A 264 8.43 0.65 -11.57
C ASP A 264 6.89 0.79 -11.62
N ALA A 265 6.37 1.84 -10.98
CA ALA A 265 4.92 2.07 -10.90
C ALA A 265 4.26 2.15 -12.29
N GLU A 266 4.93 2.75 -13.26
CA GLU A 266 4.49 2.81 -14.66
C GLU A 266 4.34 1.43 -15.28
N GLY A 267 5.34 0.56 -15.08
CA GLY A 267 5.30 -0.83 -15.54
C GLY A 267 4.19 -1.62 -14.87
N TRP A 268 3.98 -1.43 -13.55
CA TRP A 268 2.94 -2.14 -12.79
C TRP A 268 1.53 -1.76 -13.26
N VAL A 269 1.26 -0.47 -13.46
CA VAL A 269 -0.01 0.02 -14.00
C VAL A 269 -0.26 -0.54 -15.39
N LYS A 270 0.73 -0.42 -16.29
CA LYS A 270 0.63 -0.89 -17.67
C LYS A 270 0.39 -2.41 -17.76
N ALA A 271 1.01 -3.19 -16.88
CA ALA A 271 0.88 -4.64 -16.84
C ALA A 271 -0.34 -5.11 -16.01
N GLY A 272 -1.12 -4.21 -15.42
CA GLY A 272 -2.27 -4.54 -14.57
C GLY A 272 -1.88 -5.27 -13.29
N LEU A 273 -0.69 -5.00 -12.75
CA LEU A 273 -0.19 -5.61 -11.51
C LEU A 273 -0.76 -4.95 -10.26
N VAL A 274 -1.28 -3.74 -10.37
CA VAL A 274 -1.96 -3.00 -9.30
C VAL A 274 -3.28 -2.45 -9.81
N ASP A 275 -4.30 -2.46 -8.95
CA ASP A 275 -5.60 -1.88 -9.25
C ASP A 275 -5.62 -0.38 -8.92
N TRP A 276 -4.94 0.02 -7.83
CA TRP A 276 -4.83 1.42 -7.40
C TRP A 276 -3.38 1.80 -7.11
N VAL A 277 -3.03 3.05 -7.40
CA VAL A 277 -1.76 3.66 -6.97
C VAL A 277 -2.03 4.89 -6.14
N PHE A 278 -1.23 5.05 -5.08
CA PHE A 278 -1.28 6.19 -4.17
C PHE A 278 0.09 6.92 -4.20
N PRO A 279 0.27 7.90 -5.11
CA PRO A 279 1.45 8.76 -5.06
C PRO A 279 1.51 9.51 -3.74
N MET A 280 2.63 9.43 -3.03
CA MET A 280 2.86 10.11 -1.75
C MET A 280 3.19 11.58 -1.97
N THR A 281 2.21 12.37 -2.41
CA THR A 281 2.33 13.80 -2.72
C THR A 281 2.36 14.64 -1.44
N TYR A 282 3.41 14.42 -0.63
CA TYR A 282 3.53 15.04 0.69
C TYR A 282 4.27 16.37 0.60
N SER A 283 3.61 17.40 0.04
CA SER A 283 4.15 18.75 -0.06
C SER A 283 3.38 19.74 0.82
N ASP A 284 4.09 20.68 1.44
CA ASP A 284 3.52 21.86 2.10
C ASP A 284 3.42 23.08 1.16
N ASN A 285 3.75 22.89 -0.12
CA ASN A 285 3.58 23.87 -1.18
C ASN A 285 2.46 23.42 -2.14
N ASP A 286 1.44 24.23 -2.33
CA ASP A 286 0.29 23.90 -3.19
C ASP A 286 0.66 23.81 -4.68
N GLY A 287 1.70 24.52 -5.14
CA GLY A 287 2.21 24.44 -6.51
C GLY A 287 2.93 23.12 -6.77
N ASP A 288 3.84 22.73 -5.87
CA ASP A 288 4.55 21.45 -5.96
C ASP A 288 3.56 20.28 -5.84
N PHE A 289 2.59 20.39 -4.91
CA PHE A 289 1.54 19.39 -4.75
C PHE A 289 0.76 19.18 -6.06
N ARG A 290 0.35 20.26 -6.71
CA ARG A 290 -0.36 20.21 -8.00
C ARG A 290 0.48 19.51 -9.07
N ALA A 291 1.76 19.88 -9.21
CA ALA A 291 2.66 19.26 -10.17
C ALA A 291 2.82 17.76 -9.92
N GLU A 292 2.97 17.34 -8.66
CA GLU A 292 3.06 15.92 -8.27
C GLU A 292 1.76 15.16 -8.53
N VAL A 293 0.58 15.78 -8.33
CA VAL A 293 -0.73 15.19 -8.69
C VAL A 293 -0.84 14.97 -10.18
N GLU A 294 -0.43 15.94 -10.99
CA GLU A 294 -0.43 15.84 -12.47
C GLU A 294 0.52 14.75 -12.97
N GLU A 295 1.70 14.62 -12.34
CA GLU A 295 2.66 13.58 -12.66
C GLU A 295 2.16 12.17 -12.21
N GLY A 296 1.51 12.08 -11.06
CA GLY A 296 0.83 10.87 -10.61
C GLY A 296 -0.28 10.43 -11.57
N ALA A 297 -1.09 11.36 -12.04
CA ALA A 297 -2.13 11.09 -13.05
C ALA A 297 -1.54 10.63 -14.40
N ALA A 298 -0.31 11.02 -14.72
CA ALA A 298 0.39 10.57 -15.93
C ALA A 298 0.71 9.07 -15.92
N LEU A 299 0.77 8.41 -14.74
CA LEU A 299 0.93 6.96 -14.63
C LEU A 299 -0.17 6.18 -15.37
N LEU A 300 -1.35 6.77 -15.49
CA LEU A 300 -2.52 6.13 -16.13
C LEU A 300 -2.61 6.36 -17.64
N ARG A 301 -1.70 7.15 -18.22
CA ARG A 301 -1.76 7.51 -19.65
C ARG A 301 -1.17 6.42 -20.54
N PRO A 302 -1.78 6.15 -21.69
CA PRO A 302 -1.15 5.30 -22.72
C PRO A 302 0.20 5.89 -23.16
N PRO A 303 1.18 5.05 -23.51
CA PRO A 303 2.47 5.52 -24.04
C PRO A 303 2.29 6.40 -25.28
N GLY A 304 2.99 7.54 -25.35
CA GLY A 304 3.00 8.41 -26.53
C GLY A 304 1.92 9.49 -26.59
N VAL A 305 1.08 9.63 -25.57
CA VAL A 305 0.10 10.74 -25.48
C VAL A 305 0.71 11.88 -24.66
N THR A 306 1.20 12.92 -25.33
CA THR A 306 1.57 14.20 -24.72
C THR A 306 0.35 15.13 -24.75
N THR A 307 -0.12 15.60 -23.60
CA THR A 307 -1.10 16.69 -23.55
C THR A 307 -0.36 18.01 -23.54
N SER A 308 -0.54 18.82 -24.59
CA SER A 308 -0.37 20.26 -24.47
C SER A 308 -1.48 20.78 -23.53
N SER A 309 -1.09 21.62 -22.58
CA SER A 309 -1.94 22.21 -21.55
C SER A 309 -3.32 22.60 -22.09
N GLY A 310 -4.39 22.08 -21.49
CA GLY A 310 -5.71 22.71 -21.50
C GLY A 310 -6.77 22.16 -22.44
N SER A 311 -6.77 20.86 -22.84
CA SER A 311 -7.88 20.36 -23.67
C SER A 311 -8.29 18.93 -23.27
N ALA A 312 -9.55 18.78 -22.90
CA ALA A 312 -10.21 17.49 -22.86
C ALA A 312 -10.13 16.83 -24.22
N LEU A 313 -9.76 15.55 -24.30
CA LEU A 313 -9.71 14.76 -25.52
C LEU A 313 -11.09 14.80 -26.23
N ARG A 314 -11.20 15.62 -27.25
CA ARG A 314 -12.30 15.57 -28.22
C ARG A 314 -11.76 15.02 -29.53
N THR A 315 -12.38 13.97 -30.04
CA THR A 315 -12.17 13.56 -31.44
C THR A 315 -12.79 14.62 -32.39
N LYS A 316 -12.30 14.67 -33.63
CA LYS A 316 -12.84 15.54 -34.69
C LYS A 316 -14.38 15.43 -34.93
N ASN A 317 -15.03 14.43 -34.34
CA ASN A 317 -16.44 14.14 -34.46
C ASN A 317 -17.23 14.17 -33.14
N GLY A 318 -16.70 14.80 -32.08
CA GLY A 318 -17.45 15.09 -30.84
C GLY A 318 -17.86 13.87 -29.99
N ARG A 319 -17.41 12.67 -30.32
CA ARG A 319 -17.65 11.47 -29.50
C ARG A 319 -16.50 11.26 -28.48
N ALA A 320 -16.88 10.98 -27.24
CA ALA A 320 -15.95 10.48 -26.26
C ALA A 320 -15.37 9.15 -26.75
N VAL A 321 -14.04 9.02 -26.72
CA VAL A 321 -13.39 7.73 -27.00
C VAL A 321 -13.63 6.85 -25.80
N GLU A 322 -14.59 5.94 -25.88
CA GLU A 322 -14.63 4.77 -25.03
C GLU A 322 -13.47 3.86 -25.44
N THR A 323 -12.38 3.92 -24.68
CA THR A 323 -11.31 2.93 -24.80
C THR A 323 -11.81 1.62 -24.19
N SER A 324 -12.19 0.70 -25.06
CA SER A 324 -12.53 -0.68 -24.67
C SER A 324 -11.31 -1.36 -24.08
N SER A 325 -11.51 -1.88 -22.88
CA SER A 325 -10.88 -3.03 -22.23
C SER A 325 -9.45 -2.97 -21.72
N SER A 326 -9.35 -3.57 -20.63
CA SER A 326 -8.31 -4.16 -19.76
C SER A 326 -7.95 -3.25 -18.59
N ALA A 327 -8.22 -3.80 -17.41
CA ALA A 327 -7.77 -3.42 -16.06
C ALA A 327 -7.15 -2.01 -15.94
N HIS A 328 -8.02 -1.00 -15.80
CA HIS A 328 -7.53 0.37 -15.61
C HIS A 328 -7.22 0.58 -14.12
N ALA A 329 -5.93 0.64 -13.78
CA ALA A 329 -5.52 1.13 -12.47
C ALA A 329 -6.08 2.55 -12.25
N VAL A 330 -6.37 2.92 -11.00
CA VAL A 330 -6.82 4.27 -10.62
C VAL A 330 -5.77 4.91 -9.72
N CYS A 331 -5.58 6.23 -9.86
CA CYS A 331 -4.60 7.00 -9.11
C CYS A 331 -5.31 7.92 -8.11
N PHE A 332 -4.94 7.79 -6.83
CA PHE A 332 -5.45 8.61 -5.74
C PHE A 332 -4.28 9.29 -5.01
N PRO A 333 -4.08 10.61 -5.17
CA PRO A 333 -2.99 11.31 -4.50
C PRO A 333 -3.04 11.17 -2.98
N GLY A 334 -1.88 10.92 -2.38
CA GLY A 334 -1.70 10.96 -0.94
C GLY A 334 -1.47 12.40 -0.47
N VAL A 335 -2.28 12.87 0.46
CA VAL A 335 -2.17 14.22 1.04
C VAL A 335 -1.44 14.16 2.38
N GLY A 336 -0.27 14.77 2.46
CA GLY A 336 0.58 14.78 3.65
C GLY A 336 0.12 15.80 4.70
N VAL A 337 -1.04 15.56 5.32
CA VAL A 337 -1.70 16.48 6.27
C VAL A 337 -0.77 16.93 7.42
N TYR A 338 0.15 16.07 7.85
CA TYR A 338 1.10 16.38 8.92
C TYR A 338 2.05 17.53 8.58
N LYS A 339 2.27 17.83 7.28
CA LYS A 339 3.08 18.96 6.80
C LYS A 339 2.31 20.28 6.79
N HIS A 340 1.00 20.24 6.79
CA HIS A 340 0.17 21.44 6.64
C HIS A 340 0.18 22.29 7.91
N LYS A 341 0.41 23.59 7.75
CA LYS A 341 0.38 24.55 8.85
C LYS A 341 -1.06 24.98 9.20
N THR A 342 -1.99 24.88 8.25
CA THR A 342 -3.38 25.30 8.42
C THR A 342 -4.36 24.25 7.87
N ALA A 343 -5.59 24.29 8.34
CA ALA A 343 -6.66 23.42 7.86
C ALA A 343 -7.13 23.81 6.45
N GLU A 344 -7.05 25.08 6.08
CA GLU A 344 -7.37 25.58 4.74
C GLU A 344 -6.44 24.98 3.69
N GLN A 345 -5.18 24.77 4.02
CA GLN A 345 -4.24 24.08 3.12
C GLN A 345 -4.67 22.63 2.89
N THR A 346 -5.09 21.92 3.93
CA THR A 346 -5.64 20.56 3.79
C THR A 346 -6.84 20.56 2.85
N LEU A 347 -7.76 21.50 3.02
CA LEU A 347 -8.95 21.64 2.16
C LEU A 347 -8.56 21.89 0.69
N ARG A 348 -7.65 22.84 0.44
CA ARG A 348 -7.22 23.14 -0.94
C ARG A 348 -6.58 21.95 -1.62
N GLN A 349 -5.71 21.21 -0.91
CA GLN A 349 -5.05 20.04 -1.51
C GLN A 349 -6.03 18.88 -1.77
N MET A 350 -7.02 18.64 -0.90
CA MET A 350 -8.09 17.69 -1.21
C MET A 350 -8.87 18.10 -2.47
N GLN A 351 -9.17 19.40 -2.65
CA GLN A 351 -9.84 19.93 -3.84
C GLN A 351 -9.03 19.76 -5.14
N MET A 352 -7.73 19.56 -5.05
CA MET A 352 -6.87 19.27 -6.21
C MET A 352 -6.87 17.79 -6.63
N CYS A 353 -7.60 16.93 -5.93
CA CYS A 353 -7.63 15.48 -6.15
C CYS A 353 -8.97 15.07 -6.80
N PRO A 354 -9.10 15.09 -8.13
CA PRO A 354 -10.39 15.02 -8.80
C PRO A 354 -11.11 13.67 -8.73
N SER A 355 -10.38 12.58 -8.47
CA SER A 355 -10.95 11.21 -8.41
C SER A 355 -11.00 10.65 -6.98
N GLY A 356 -10.53 11.42 -6.01
CA GLY A 356 -10.38 11.01 -4.61
C GLY A 356 -8.94 11.15 -4.13
N PHE A 357 -8.72 10.85 -2.87
CA PHE A 357 -7.46 11.08 -2.15
C PHE A 357 -7.25 10.06 -1.02
N ALA A 358 -6.04 10.04 -0.48
CA ALA A 358 -5.76 9.40 0.80
C ALA A 358 -5.05 10.37 1.74
N LEU A 359 -5.56 10.57 2.95
CA LEU A 359 -4.92 11.46 3.95
C LEU A 359 -3.88 10.69 4.77
N PHE A 360 -2.69 11.22 4.88
CA PHE A 360 -1.65 10.70 5.75
C PHE A 360 -1.46 11.64 6.94
N SER A 361 -1.86 11.26 8.12
CA SER A 361 -2.51 10.03 8.59
C SER A 361 -3.62 10.39 9.59
N TYR A 362 -4.26 9.39 10.20
CA TYR A 362 -5.31 9.56 11.21
C TYR A 362 -4.85 10.48 12.37
N SER A 363 -3.62 10.33 12.87
CA SER A 363 -3.02 11.19 13.91
C SER A 363 -2.91 12.66 13.52
N SER A 364 -3.06 13.00 12.23
CA SER A 364 -3.14 14.40 11.79
C SER A 364 -4.53 15.02 11.97
N LEU A 365 -5.55 14.18 12.19
CA LEU A 365 -6.95 14.58 12.41
C LEU A 365 -7.39 14.37 13.86
N TYR A 366 -6.79 13.43 14.57
CA TYR A 366 -7.10 13.09 15.96
C TYR A 366 -5.80 12.97 16.74
N VAL A 367 -5.70 13.72 17.81
CA VAL A 367 -4.50 13.70 18.67
C VAL A 367 -4.37 12.34 19.34
N SER A 368 -3.15 11.81 19.38
CA SER A 368 -2.87 10.63 20.22
C SER A 368 -3.19 10.92 21.68
N PRO A 369 -3.70 9.95 22.44
CA PRO A 369 -3.93 10.11 23.88
C PRO A 369 -2.70 10.61 24.66
N ASP A 370 -1.51 10.32 24.15
CA ASP A 370 -0.24 10.73 24.76
C ASP A 370 0.17 12.17 24.41
N ASP A 371 -0.48 12.82 23.44
CA ASP A 371 -0.18 14.20 23.06
C ASP A 371 -1.10 15.20 23.77
N THR A 372 -0.60 15.83 24.78
CA THR A 372 -1.34 16.79 25.63
C THR A 372 -1.28 18.24 25.15
N ARG A 373 -0.72 18.52 23.96
CA ARG A 373 -0.58 19.86 23.43
C ARG A 373 -1.93 20.43 22.96
N LYS A 374 -2.41 21.50 23.60
CA LYS A 374 -3.66 22.17 23.23
C LYS A 374 -3.70 22.68 21.79
N GLU A 375 -2.56 23.14 21.27
CA GLU A 375 -2.41 23.59 19.89
C GLU A 375 -2.60 22.46 18.90
N ALA A 376 -2.13 21.24 19.21
CA ALA A 376 -2.31 20.05 18.38
C ALA A 376 -3.79 19.72 18.25
N GLU A 377 -4.56 19.69 19.36
CA GLU A 377 -6.00 19.43 19.31
C GLU A 377 -6.76 20.51 18.54
N LYS A 378 -6.41 21.80 18.72
CA LYS A 378 -7.04 22.90 17.97
C LYS A 378 -6.85 22.74 16.47
N LEU A 379 -5.64 22.39 16.02
CA LEU A 379 -5.33 22.16 14.61
C LEU A 379 -6.03 20.90 14.08
N CYS A 380 -6.03 19.81 14.83
CA CYS A 380 -6.74 18.58 14.46
C CYS A 380 -8.24 18.83 14.32
N LYS A 381 -8.86 19.61 15.25
CA LYS A 381 -10.26 20.00 15.15
C LYS A 381 -10.54 20.80 13.90
N ALA A 382 -9.72 21.81 13.59
CA ALA A 382 -9.88 22.61 12.38
C ALA A 382 -9.72 21.77 11.10
N ARG A 383 -8.79 20.81 11.08
CA ARG A 383 -8.63 19.87 9.96
C ARG A 383 -9.85 18.95 9.79
N ARG A 384 -10.43 18.45 10.88
CA ARG A 384 -11.70 17.68 10.82
C ARG A 384 -12.84 18.52 10.23
N GLU A 385 -12.94 19.79 10.59
CA GLU A 385 -13.92 20.73 10.03
C GLU A 385 -13.67 20.96 8.52
N ALA A 386 -12.41 21.09 8.09
CA ALA A 386 -12.05 21.19 6.67
C ALA A 386 -12.45 19.93 5.88
N VAL A 387 -12.24 18.74 6.46
CA VAL A 387 -12.68 17.48 5.84
C VAL A 387 -14.21 17.42 5.72
N ARG A 388 -14.95 17.76 6.79
CA ARG A 388 -16.42 17.82 6.73
C ARG A 388 -16.91 18.79 5.67
N LYS A 389 -16.32 19.99 5.61
CA LYS A 389 -16.65 21.00 4.59
C LYS A 389 -16.44 20.49 3.19
N TYR A 390 -15.32 19.80 2.93
CA TYR A 390 -15.04 19.17 1.63
C TYR A 390 -16.12 18.15 1.25
N LEU A 391 -16.54 17.33 2.20
CA LEU A 391 -17.50 16.25 2.01
C LEU A 391 -18.97 16.69 2.09
N GLY A 392 -19.25 17.99 2.26
CA GLY A 392 -20.62 18.53 2.34
C GLY A 392 -21.39 18.07 3.60
N ARG A 393 -20.68 17.87 4.73
CA ARG A 393 -21.22 17.36 6.00
C ARG A 393 -21.04 18.35 7.14
#